data_2a77391561cd610be5729a4f6a81c13f
#
_entry.id   2a77391561cd610be5729a4f6a81c13f
#
_cell.length_a   1.000
_cell.length_b   1.000
_cell.length_c   1.000
_cell.angle_alpha   90.00
_cell.angle_beta   90.00
_cell.angle_gamma   90.00
#
_symmetry.space_group_name_H-M   'P 1'
#
loop_
_entity.id
_entity.type
_entity.pdbx_description
1 polymer ?
#
loop_
_entity_poly.entity_id
_entity_poly.type
_entity_poly.pdbx_seq_one_letter_code
_entity_poly.pdbx_strand_id
1 'polypeptide(L)'
;MVKYLDNNSGFAQWNANKNATAKKSTFGGFLWWFILFFAAMWAFGAFKAPKTDAPATTETAAVVDLSAVPTHDVASEKLNATVQGLRISNIKLNDFADDAPLLSGTHDFAEVGVLATGTSAPTPTTVWKSSGDAYTWRNSDGVDFRRTITVDNYVITISDEIKNNTNRDIAVAPYARIARAAGAKKSAGVYTGAVMHVNSDIEHADWYKLDRKSYAYSTTNGFAGFADQYSETVAQIDAADQTIRAKQIGTDAYQTDIAAAAISIAPASSQTITTKIFAGPRDQNVLNAAANAIAGIDDTVDYGWFWFLARPMLWALNGLYAIVGNYGVAIIIFTLLLRFAIWPLTRKSYTSMIAMQKMQPELARIQKLYANDKVRLQMEMMRLYQTHKTSPMSGCLPMLIQIPIFFALYKALLVSVQMRSAGFLWISDLAAMDPYFILPILMGATMWWQTKLQTASQRAAATNNDAIAQTQRVMKWMPVMFTVLFAWMPAGLVLYWTVSNLFGIAQMQIIKRTSK
;
A
#
# COMPACT_ATOMS: atom_id res chain seq x y z
N MET A 1 22.64 -8.20 -76.81
CA MET A 1 21.25 -7.71 -76.82
C MET A 1 20.70 -7.88 -75.42
N VAL A 2 20.82 -6.85 -74.58
CA VAL A 2 20.51 -6.90 -73.12
C VAL A 2 19.13 -6.31 -72.94
N LYS A 3 18.19 -7.08 -72.39
CA LYS A 3 16.86 -6.62 -71.97
C LYS A 3 16.96 -5.98 -70.60
N TYR A 4 16.74 -4.71 -70.48
CA TYR A 4 16.51 -3.99 -69.24
C TYR A 4 15.11 -4.35 -68.70
N LEU A 5 15.04 -4.95 -67.55
CA LEU A 5 13.80 -5.16 -66.79
C LEU A 5 13.53 -3.90 -65.94
N ASP A 6 12.35 -3.36 -66.18
CA ASP A 6 11.81 -2.17 -65.52
C ASP A 6 11.39 -2.51 -64.07
N ASN A 7 12.14 -2.02 -63.10
CA ASN A 7 12.00 -2.37 -61.67
C ASN A 7 11.18 -1.34 -60.88
N ASN A 8 10.37 -0.52 -61.59
CA ASN A 8 9.64 0.59 -60.96
C ASN A 8 8.23 0.24 -60.47
N SER A 9 7.68 -0.93 -60.81
CA SER A 9 6.31 -1.32 -60.38
C SER A 9 6.23 -1.89 -58.97
N GLY A 10 7.28 -2.56 -58.50
CA GLY A 10 7.34 -3.13 -57.15
C GLY A 10 7.50 -2.09 -56.04
N PHE A 11 8.26 -1.06 -56.31
CA PHE A 11 8.50 0.04 -55.33
C PHE A 11 7.28 0.95 -55.17
N ALA A 12 6.49 1.15 -56.22
CA ALA A 12 5.25 1.92 -56.14
C ALA A 12 4.14 1.19 -55.37
N GLN A 13 4.01 -0.12 -55.56
CA GLN A 13 3.06 -0.95 -54.79
C GLN A 13 3.44 -1.12 -53.34
N TRP A 14 4.76 -1.21 -53.01
CA TRP A 14 5.23 -1.29 -51.61
C TRP A 14 4.98 0.05 -50.87
N ASN A 15 5.13 1.18 -51.53
CA ASN A 15 4.84 2.53 -50.97
C ASN A 15 3.31 2.76 -50.83
N ALA A 16 2.48 2.26 -51.73
CA ALA A 16 1.02 2.37 -51.63
C ALA A 16 0.46 1.56 -50.47
N ASN A 17 0.98 0.36 -50.22
CA ASN A 17 0.57 -0.47 -49.07
C ASN A 17 1.04 0.08 -47.71
N LYS A 18 2.19 0.76 -47.61
CA LYS A 18 2.62 1.44 -46.37
C LYS A 18 1.77 2.68 -46.03
N ASN A 19 1.23 3.35 -47.05
CA ASN A 19 0.38 4.53 -46.83
C ASN A 19 -1.06 4.15 -46.44
N ALA A 20 -1.54 2.94 -46.75
CA ALA A 20 -2.86 2.44 -46.34
C ALA A 20 -2.92 2.01 -44.87
N THR A 21 -1.79 1.57 -44.29
CA THR A 21 -1.71 1.14 -42.87
C THR A 21 -1.32 2.26 -41.89
N ALA A 22 -0.88 3.43 -42.39
CA ALA A 22 -0.44 4.57 -41.55
C ALA A 22 -1.57 5.50 -41.08
N LYS A 23 -2.84 5.13 -41.26
CA LYS A 23 -4.01 5.96 -40.88
C LYS A 23 -4.71 5.53 -39.59
N LYS A 24 -3.99 4.89 -38.65
CA LYS A 24 -4.51 4.61 -37.30
C LYS A 24 -3.66 5.28 -36.23
N SER A 25 -4.15 6.47 -35.84
CA SER A 25 -4.15 7.06 -34.48
C SER A 25 -2.87 6.95 -33.63
N THR A 26 -1.97 7.93 -33.78
CA THR A 26 -0.96 8.29 -32.76
C THR A 26 -1.61 8.77 -31.44
N PHE A 27 -2.89 9.11 -31.44
CA PHE A 27 -3.67 9.47 -30.25
C PHE A 27 -3.97 8.26 -29.36
N GLY A 28 -4.30 7.12 -29.98
CA GLY A 28 -4.44 5.85 -29.26
C GLY A 28 -3.12 5.44 -28.58
N GLY A 29 -1.98 5.71 -29.19
CA GLY A 29 -0.67 5.30 -28.67
C GLY A 29 -0.32 5.91 -27.30
N PHE A 30 -0.53 7.21 -27.09
CA PHE A 30 -0.19 7.87 -25.81
C PHE A 30 -1.20 7.52 -24.72
N LEU A 31 -2.49 7.48 -25.02
CA LEU A 31 -3.53 7.02 -24.10
C LEU A 31 -3.38 5.52 -23.80
N TRP A 32 -3.05 4.71 -24.81
CA TRP A 32 -2.72 3.30 -24.65
C TRP A 32 -1.43 3.07 -23.86
N TRP A 33 -0.40 3.91 -24.02
CA TRP A 33 0.80 3.88 -23.20
C TRP A 33 0.50 4.24 -21.73
N PHE A 34 -0.37 5.21 -21.50
CA PHE A 34 -0.82 5.57 -20.16
C PHE A 34 -1.68 4.47 -19.56
N ILE A 35 -2.63 3.92 -20.33
CA ILE A 35 -3.45 2.77 -19.92
C ILE A 35 -2.59 1.52 -19.75
N LEU A 36 -1.66 1.22 -20.63
CA LEU A 36 -0.71 0.10 -20.51
C LEU A 36 0.26 0.28 -19.34
N PHE A 37 0.70 1.50 -19.07
CA PHE A 37 1.54 1.79 -17.90
C PHE A 37 0.75 1.58 -16.59
N PHE A 38 -0.49 2.06 -16.50
CA PHE A 38 -1.36 1.81 -15.35
C PHE A 38 -1.83 0.35 -15.29
N ALA A 39 -2.10 -0.29 -16.42
CA ALA A 39 -2.43 -1.71 -16.49
C ALA A 39 -1.22 -2.59 -16.15
N ALA A 40 -0.01 -2.22 -16.59
CA ALA A 40 1.22 -2.90 -16.20
C ALA A 40 1.52 -2.72 -14.71
N MET A 41 1.33 -1.51 -14.15
CA MET A 41 1.42 -1.30 -12.71
C MET A 41 0.38 -2.11 -11.92
N TRP A 42 -0.85 -2.19 -12.43
CA TRP A 42 -1.90 -3.03 -11.85
C TRP A 42 -1.57 -4.51 -11.99
N ALA A 43 -1.07 -4.94 -13.14
CA ALA A 43 -0.65 -6.30 -13.41
C ALA A 43 0.59 -6.71 -12.61
N PHE A 44 1.60 -5.84 -12.45
CA PHE A 44 2.78 -6.13 -11.62
C PHE A 44 2.44 -6.25 -10.13
N GLY A 45 1.41 -5.54 -9.63
CA GLY A 45 0.83 -5.77 -8.31
C GLY A 45 0.06 -7.09 -8.19
N ALA A 46 -0.39 -7.68 -9.31
CA ALA A 46 -1.17 -8.90 -9.36
C ALA A 46 -0.35 -10.18 -9.65
N PHE A 47 0.90 -10.04 -10.12
CA PHE A 47 1.76 -11.16 -10.51
C PHE A 47 2.78 -11.56 -9.42
N LYS A 48 2.30 -11.89 -8.19
CA LYS A 48 3.03 -12.90 -7.40
C LYS A 48 2.38 -14.27 -7.69
N ALA A 49 3.19 -15.21 -8.14
CA ALA A 49 2.73 -16.54 -8.51
C ALA A 49 1.99 -17.22 -7.34
N PRO A 50 0.85 -17.87 -7.59
CA PRO A 50 0.14 -18.60 -6.56
C PRO A 50 0.96 -19.81 -6.13
N LYS A 51 1.35 -19.88 -4.88
CA LYS A 51 1.85 -21.10 -4.25
C LYS A 51 0.64 -21.91 -3.79
N THR A 52 0.63 -23.17 -4.16
CA THR A 52 -0.23 -24.30 -3.82
C THR A 52 -1.61 -23.99 -3.22
N ASP A 53 -2.62 -24.06 -4.07
CA ASP A 53 -4.02 -23.88 -3.67
C ASP A 53 -4.55 -25.13 -2.95
N ALA A 54 -4.95 -24.98 -1.68
CA ALA A 54 -5.80 -25.95 -1.02
C ALA A 54 -7.28 -25.64 -1.33
N PRO A 55 -8.13 -26.63 -1.63
CA PRO A 55 -9.55 -26.40 -1.84
C PRO A 55 -10.21 -25.79 -0.60
N ALA A 56 -11.10 -24.83 -0.82
CA ALA A 56 -11.86 -24.18 0.27
C ALA A 56 -12.79 -25.21 0.90
N THR A 57 -12.47 -25.65 2.11
CA THR A 57 -13.42 -26.36 2.98
C THR A 57 -14.08 -25.34 3.86
N THR A 58 -15.37 -25.08 3.64
CA THR A 58 -16.17 -24.22 4.50
C THR A 58 -16.52 -25.01 5.76
N GLU A 59 -15.65 -24.95 6.77
CA GLU A 59 -16.00 -25.39 8.12
C GLU A 59 -16.73 -24.24 8.82
N THR A 60 -18.01 -24.42 9.09
CA THR A 60 -18.78 -23.48 9.92
C THR A 60 -18.20 -23.54 11.34
N ALA A 61 -17.61 -22.43 11.81
CA ALA A 61 -17.14 -22.35 13.19
C ALA A 61 -18.34 -22.52 14.13
N ALA A 62 -18.31 -23.55 14.95
CA ALA A 62 -19.32 -23.75 15.98
C ALA A 62 -19.30 -22.55 16.94
N VAL A 63 -20.46 -21.95 17.17
CA VAL A 63 -20.62 -20.92 18.20
C VAL A 63 -20.43 -21.60 19.55
N VAL A 64 -19.36 -21.26 20.26
CA VAL A 64 -19.06 -21.77 21.59
C VAL A 64 -19.75 -20.87 22.60
N ASP A 65 -20.62 -21.43 23.43
CA ASP A 65 -21.24 -20.71 24.54
C ASP A 65 -20.24 -20.54 25.69
N LEU A 66 -19.86 -19.29 25.94
CA LEU A 66 -18.93 -18.90 27.00
C LEU A 66 -19.64 -18.27 28.21
N SER A 67 -20.95 -18.26 28.27
CA SER A 67 -21.73 -17.58 29.34
C SER A 67 -21.35 -18.01 30.76
N ALA A 68 -20.90 -19.26 30.93
CA ALA A 68 -20.47 -19.81 32.21
C ALA A 68 -18.98 -19.53 32.54
N VAL A 69 -18.20 -18.96 31.61
CA VAL A 69 -16.76 -18.70 31.80
C VAL A 69 -16.55 -17.28 32.29
N PRO A 70 -15.89 -17.07 33.45
CA PRO A 70 -15.60 -15.72 33.94
C PRO A 70 -14.76 -14.90 32.99
N THR A 71 -15.02 -13.61 32.94
CA THR A 71 -14.24 -12.61 32.18
C THR A 71 -13.22 -11.94 33.11
N HIS A 72 -12.05 -11.65 32.57
CA HIS A 72 -10.98 -10.90 33.22
C HIS A 72 -10.42 -9.85 32.26
N ASP A 73 -10.18 -8.66 32.76
CA ASP A 73 -9.56 -7.62 31.95
C ASP A 73 -8.04 -7.61 32.18
N VAL A 74 -7.30 -7.49 31.10
CA VAL A 74 -5.85 -7.30 31.10
C VAL A 74 -5.53 -5.97 30.42
N ALA A 75 -4.57 -5.25 30.95
CA ALA A 75 -4.31 -3.88 30.51
C ALA A 75 -2.82 -3.52 30.52
N SER A 76 -2.47 -2.61 29.64
CA SER A 76 -1.23 -1.82 29.65
C SER A 76 -1.56 -0.34 29.56
N GLU A 77 -0.54 0.51 29.48
CA GLU A 77 -0.74 1.93 29.18
C GLU A 77 -1.43 2.15 27.82
N LYS A 78 -1.18 1.26 26.83
CA LYS A 78 -1.61 1.41 25.44
C LYS A 78 -2.82 0.60 25.05
N LEU A 79 -3.12 -0.47 25.80
CA LEU A 79 -4.11 -1.47 25.39
C LEU A 79 -4.87 -2.02 26.59
N ASN A 80 -6.19 -2.19 26.44
CA ASN A 80 -7.06 -2.96 27.32
C ASN A 80 -7.73 -4.09 26.55
N ALA A 81 -7.81 -5.29 27.10
CA ALA A 81 -8.43 -6.44 26.46
C ALA A 81 -9.18 -7.29 27.47
N THR A 82 -10.24 -7.94 27.03
CA THR A 82 -11.04 -8.87 27.83
C THR A 82 -10.64 -10.31 27.52
N VAL A 83 -10.27 -11.06 28.54
CA VAL A 83 -9.93 -12.50 28.49
C VAL A 83 -11.07 -13.31 29.02
N GLN A 84 -11.49 -14.35 28.29
CA GLN A 84 -12.54 -15.31 28.70
C GLN A 84 -12.13 -16.73 28.29
N GLY A 85 -11.71 -17.53 29.25
CA GLY A 85 -11.16 -18.87 29.00
C GLY A 85 -9.88 -18.83 28.16
N LEU A 86 -9.94 -19.35 26.92
CA LEU A 86 -8.83 -19.31 25.97
C LEU A 86 -8.91 -18.12 25.01
N ARG A 87 -9.97 -17.30 25.08
CA ARG A 87 -10.24 -16.22 24.12
C ARG A 87 -9.90 -14.86 24.68
N ILE A 88 -9.41 -14.02 23.80
CA ILE A 88 -9.16 -12.59 24.01
C ILE A 88 -10.00 -11.85 22.99
N SER A 89 -10.75 -10.87 23.45
CA SER A 89 -11.66 -10.07 22.65
C SER A 89 -11.74 -8.64 23.16
N ASN A 90 -12.51 -7.79 22.48
CA ASN A 90 -12.80 -6.42 22.88
C ASN A 90 -11.53 -5.62 23.20
N ILE A 91 -10.54 -5.66 22.29
CA ILE A 91 -9.25 -5.02 22.47
C ILE A 91 -9.38 -3.53 22.15
N LYS A 92 -9.29 -2.70 23.18
CA LYS A 92 -9.37 -1.24 23.09
C LYS A 92 -7.98 -0.63 23.10
N LEU A 93 -7.68 0.20 22.09
CA LEU A 93 -6.43 0.95 22.00
C LEU A 93 -6.60 2.31 22.68
N ASN A 94 -5.84 2.59 23.73
CA ASN A 94 -6.01 3.80 24.54
C ASN A 94 -5.62 5.08 23.80
N ASP A 95 -4.63 5.01 22.89
CA ASP A 95 -4.22 6.14 22.04
C ASP A 95 -5.26 6.45 20.93
N PHE A 96 -6.25 5.56 20.71
CA PHE A 96 -7.30 5.66 19.70
C PHE A 96 -8.66 5.39 20.34
N ALA A 97 -8.94 6.07 21.46
CA ALA A 97 -10.10 5.84 22.32
C ALA A 97 -11.46 5.99 21.61
N ASP A 98 -11.52 6.79 20.54
CA ASP A 98 -12.73 7.03 19.75
C ASP A 98 -12.98 5.93 18.70
N ASP A 99 -12.01 5.03 18.48
CA ASP A 99 -12.16 3.93 17.55
C ASP A 99 -12.93 2.76 18.18
N ALA A 100 -13.62 2.01 17.34
CA ALA A 100 -14.23 0.76 17.78
C ALA A 100 -13.15 -0.22 18.25
N PRO A 101 -13.37 -0.97 19.33
CA PRO A 101 -12.42 -1.96 19.80
C PRO A 101 -12.12 -3.00 18.72
N LEU A 102 -10.87 -3.47 18.67
CA LEU A 102 -10.50 -4.59 17.82
C LEU A 102 -11.10 -5.87 18.38
N LEU A 103 -11.44 -6.82 17.52
CA LEU A 103 -12.05 -8.10 17.89
C LEU A 103 -13.28 -7.93 18.80
N SER A 104 -14.19 -7.02 18.43
CA SER A 104 -15.38 -6.68 19.22
C SER A 104 -16.70 -7.29 18.72
N GLY A 105 -16.69 -7.94 17.55
CA GLY A 105 -17.87 -8.61 16.99
C GLY A 105 -18.19 -9.94 17.69
N THR A 106 -19.40 -10.45 17.48
CA THR A 106 -19.88 -11.72 18.08
C THR A 106 -18.99 -12.93 17.75
N HIS A 107 -18.28 -12.87 16.62
CA HIS A 107 -17.38 -13.93 16.15
C HIS A 107 -15.91 -13.50 16.14
N ASP A 108 -15.61 -12.35 16.72
CA ASP A 108 -14.29 -11.73 16.68
C ASP A 108 -13.54 -12.08 17.97
N PHE A 109 -12.47 -12.84 17.86
CA PHE A 109 -11.63 -13.22 18.99
C PHE A 109 -10.23 -13.65 18.54
N ALA A 110 -9.27 -13.56 19.43
CA ALA A 110 -8.03 -14.30 19.39
C ALA A 110 -8.12 -15.45 20.40
N GLU A 111 -7.80 -16.67 20.01
CA GLU A 111 -7.85 -17.87 20.86
C GLU A 111 -6.48 -18.54 20.88
N VAL A 112 -5.98 -18.79 22.07
CA VAL A 112 -4.68 -19.44 22.27
C VAL A 112 -4.86 -20.66 23.16
N GLY A 113 -4.34 -21.80 22.72
CA GLY A 113 -4.47 -23.05 23.47
C GLY A 113 -3.52 -24.12 22.98
N VAL A 114 -3.73 -25.32 23.50
CA VAL A 114 -3.01 -26.51 23.11
C VAL A 114 -3.98 -27.64 22.79
N LEU A 115 -3.66 -28.44 21.79
CA LEU A 115 -4.26 -29.75 21.56
C LEU A 115 -3.40 -30.79 22.25
N ALA A 116 -4.00 -31.75 22.97
CA ALA A 116 -3.23 -32.77 23.64
C ALA A 116 -3.60 -34.17 23.14
N THR A 117 -2.60 -35.04 23.09
CA THR A 117 -2.75 -36.47 22.82
C THR A 117 -2.31 -37.24 24.06
N GLY A 118 -3.13 -38.22 24.49
CA GLY A 118 -2.87 -38.99 25.69
C GLY A 118 -3.39 -38.36 26.98
N THR A 119 -3.96 -37.16 26.94
CA THR A 119 -4.59 -36.45 28.05
C THR A 119 -5.61 -35.44 27.54
N SER A 120 -6.43 -34.88 28.42
CA SER A 120 -7.34 -33.78 28.07
C SER A 120 -6.64 -32.43 28.22
N ALA A 121 -6.89 -31.51 27.27
CA ALA A 121 -6.40 -30.13 27.28
C ALA A 121 -7.52 -29.13 27.65
N PRO A 122 -7.18 -27.93 28.10
CA PRO A 122 -8.17 -26.88 28.31
C PRO A 122 -8.89 -26.55 27.00
N THR A 123 -10.19 -26.28 27.09
CA THR A 123 -11.05 -25.85 25.99
C THR A 123 -11.45 -24.37 26.17
N PRO A 124 -12.04 -23.69 25.19
CA PRO A 124 -12.54 -22.33 25.39
C PRO A 124 -13.55 -22.20 26.54
N THR A 125 -14.27 -23.28 26.87
CA THR A 125 -15.24 -23.33 27.98
C THR A 125 -14.64 -23.71 29.33
N THR A 126 -13.33 -23.96 29.40
CA THR A 126 -12.66 -24.33 30.65
C THR A 126 -12.67 -23.15 31.63
N VAL A 127 -13.17 -23.42 32.85
CA VAL A 127 -13.14 -22.44 33.93
C VAL A 127 -11.81 -22.57 34.67
N TRP A 128 -11.01 -21.52 34.55
CA TRP A 128 -9.69 -21.40 35.18
C TRP A 128 -9.84 -20.88 36.62
N LYS A 129 -8.99 -21.34 37.51
CA LYS A 129 -8.83 -20.74 38.84
C LYS A 129 -7.83 -19.61 38.75
N SER A 130 -8.23 -18.38 39.05
CA SER A 130 -7.35 -17.22 39.09
C SER A 130 -6.60 -17.16 40.43
N SER A 131 -5.30 -16.85 40.37
CA SER A 131 -4.45 -16.61 41.53
C SER A 131 -3.43 -15.52 41.18
N GLY A 132 -3.75 -14.24 41.46
CA GLY A 132 -2.99 -13.10 40.99
C GLY A 132 -3.00 -13.05 39.47
N ASP A 133 -1.81 -12.91 38.87
CA ASP A 133 -1.63 -12.84 37.42
C ASP A 133 -1.61 -14.21 36.73
N ALA A 134 -1.81 -15.29 37.46
CA ALA A 134 -1.79 -16.67 36.95
C ALA A 134 -3.17 -17.30 36.98
N TYR A 135 -3.47 -18.07 35.94
CA TYR A 135 -4.66 -18.88 35.78
C TYR A 135 -4.25 -20.36 35.81
N THR A 136 -4.85 -21.16 36.67
CA THR A 136 -4.50 -22.57 36.82
C THR A 136 -5.70 -23.48 36.55
N TRP A 137 -5.44 -24.60 35.91
CA TRP A 137 -6.41 -25.67 35.70
C TRP A 137 -5.70 -27.03 35.75
N ARG A 138 -6.30 -27.98 36.42
CA ARG A 138 -5.81 -29.35 36.49
C ARG A 138 -6.85 -30.27 35.87
N ASN A 139 -6.42 -31.13 34.96
CA ASN A 139 -7.32 -32.13 34.37
C ASN A 139 -7.48 -33.37 35.26
N SER A 140 -8.39 -34.27 34.86
CA SER A 140 -8.65 -35.52 35.57
C SER A 140 -7.46 -36.49 35.56
N ASP A 141 -6.57 -36.39 34.59
CA ASP A 141 -5.41 -37.27 34.41
C ASP A 141 -4.22 -36.86 35.30
N GLY A 142 -4.29 -35.69 35.92
CA GLY A 142 -3.24 -35.17 36.79
C GLY A 142 -2.24 -34.21 36.09
N VAL A 143 -2.55 -33.73 34.91
CA VAL A 143 -1.76 -32.70 34.24
C VAL A 143 -2.16 -31.31 34.71
N ASP A 144 -1.19 -30.50 35.13
CA ASP A 144 -1.40 -29.14 35.57
C ASP A 144 -1.10 -28.17 34.39
N PHE A 145 -2.02 -27.25 34.15
CA PHE A 145 -1.88 -26.15 33.21
C PHE A 145 -1.87 -24.85 34.00
N ARG A 146 -0.84 -24.04 33.79
CA ARG A 146 -0.70 -22.71 34.38
C ARG A 146 -0.47 -21.69 33.26
N ARG A 147 -1.39 -20.75 33.14
CA ARG A 147 -1.32 -19.64 32.16
C ARG A 147 -1.01 -18.34 32.86
N THR A 148 -0.04 -17.61 32.36
CA THR A 148 0.25 -16.24 32.77
C THR A 148 0.07 -15.32 31.57
N ILE A 149 -0.63 -14.19 31.74
CA ILE A 149 -0.89 -13.22 30.70
C ILE A 149 -0.28 -11.89 31.13
N THR A 150 0.62 -11.37 30.29
CA THR A 150 1.22 -10.06 30.50
C THR A 150 0.98 -9.19 29.26
N VAL A 151 0.81 -7.89 29.48
CA VAL A 151 0.60 -6.93 28.39
C VAL A 151 1.65 -5.85 28.48
N ASP A 152 2.42 -5.70 27.41
CA ASP A 152 3.41 -4.64 27.27
C ASP A 152 3.12 -3.85 25.98
N ASN A 153 2.82 -2.57 26.15
CA ASN A 153 2.38 -1.70 25.07
C ASN A 153 1.21 -2.32 24.27
N TYR A 154 1.44 -2.75 23.04
CA TYR A 154 0.47 -3.38 22.15
C TYR A 154 0.64 -4.90 22.02
N VAL A 155 1.51 -5.51 22.82
CA VAL A 155 1.83 -6.94 22.77
C VAL A 155 1.26 -7.63 24.01
N ILE A 156 0.40 -8.62 23.79
CA ILE A 156 -0.12 -9.53 24.81
C ILE A 156 0.73 -10.81 24.74
N THR A 157 1.43 -11.14 25.81
CA THR A 157 2.22 -12.36 25.94
C THR A 157 1.51 -13.33 26.82
N ILE A 158 1.25 -14.53 26.29
CA ILE A 158 0.62 -15.65 26.98
C ILE A 158 1.67 -16.73 27.16
N SER A 159 1.94 -17.09 28.40
CA SER A 159 2.88 -18.15 28.77
C SER A 159 2.12 -19.31 29.41
N ASP A 160 2.07 -20.45 28.73
CA ASP A 160 1.42 -21.66 29.19
C ASP A 160 2.45 -22.67 29.68
N GLU A 161 2.54 -22.87 30.99
CA GLU A 161 3.33 -23.91 31.60
C GLU A 161 2.47 -25.17 31.77
N ILE A 162 2.90 -26.28 31.18
CA ILE A 162 2.21 -27.59 31.24
C ILE A 162 3.09 -28.55 31.98
N LYS A 163 2.62 -29.04 33.15
CA LYS A 163 3.33 -29.97 33.98
C LYS A 163 2.67 -31.34 33.94
N ASN A 164 3.42 -32.32 33.45
CA ASN A 164 2.97 -33.70 33.37
C ASN A 164 3.24 -34.43 34.71
N ASN A 165 2.24 -34.55 35.55
CA ASN A 165 2.34 -35.35 36.78
C ASN A 165 1.81 -36.79 36.60
N THR A 166 1.65 -37.23 35.33
CA THR A 166 1.24 -38.62 35.04
C THR A 166 2.49 -39.53 34.97
N ASN A 167 2.28 -40.83 34.81
CA ASN A 167 3.34 -41.82 34.66
C ASN A 167 3.67 -42.19 33.20
N ARG A 168 3.16 -41.40 32.23
CA ARG A 168 3.36 -41.61 30.78
C ARG A 168 3.67 -40.32 30.08
N ASP A 169 4.30 -40.42 28.92
CA ASP A 169 4.49 -39.27 28.05
C ASP A 169 3.15 -38.73 27.56
N ILE A 170 3.03 -37.42 27.51
CA ILE A 170 1.93 -36.71 26.87
C ILE A 170 2.46 -35.87 25.72
N ALA A 171 1.70 -35.69 24.66
CA ALA A 171 2.08 -34.82 23.55
C ALA A 171 1.12 -33.63 23.49
N VAL A 172 1.66 -32.44 23.38
CA VAL A 172 0.89 -31.18 23.27
C VAL A 172 1.30 -30.40 22.00
N ALA A 173 0.33 -29.99 21.21
CA ALA A 173 0.52 -29.17 20.02
C ALA A 173 -0.10 -27.80 20.27
N PRO A 174 0.70 -26.73 20.39
CA PRO A 174 0.18 -25.40 20.61
C PRO A 174 -0.47 -24.86 19.35
N TYR A 175 -1.53 -24.05 19.53
CA TYR A 175 -2.19 -23.34 18.47
C TYR A 175 -2.57 -21.93 18.90
N ALA A 176 -2.60 -21.03 17.91
CA ALA A 176 -3.21 -19.72 18.02
C ALA A 176 -4.10 -19.48 16.80
N ARG A 177 -5.27 -18.88 17.02
CA ARG A 177 -6.17 -18.50 15.95
C ARG A 177 -6.74 -17.12 16.19
N ILE A 178 -6.95 -16.39 15.09
CA ILE A 178 -7.67 -15.13 15.12
C ILE A 178 -8.85 -15.27 14.18
N ALA A 179 -10.06 -15.11 14.71
CA ALA A 179 -11.29 -15.09 13.96
C ALA A 179 -11.87 -13.69 13.97
N ARG A 180 -12.39 -13.23 12.84
CA ARG A 180 -13.06 -11.94 12.76
C ARG A 180 -14.01 -11.84 11.57
N ALA A 181 -14.99 -10.93 11.70
CA ALA A 181 -15.80 -10.49 10.58
C ALA A 181 -14.96 -9.68 9.56
N ALA A 182 -15.35 -9.70 8.31
CA ALA A 182 -14.72 -8.82 7.31
C ALA A 182 -14.83 -7.37 7.77
N GLY A 183 -13.70 -6.70 7.84
CA GLY A 183 -13.66 -5.25 7.93
C GLY A 183 -14.14 -4.60 6.63
N ALA A 184 -13.89 -3.31 6.45
CA ALA A 184 -14.21 -2.61 5.20
C ALA A 184 -13.56 -3.34 4.01
N LYS A 185 -14.38 -4.04 3.21
CA LYS A 185 -13.94 -4.88 2.07
C LYS A 185 -13.22 -4.09 0.97
N LYS A 186 -13.28 -2.76 0.99
CA LYS A 186 -12.63 -1.89 0.01
C LYS A 186 -12.08 -0.63 0.67
N SER A 187 -10.81 -0.67 0.99
CA SER A 187 -10.03 0.55 1.16
C SER A 187 -9.26 0.81 -0.14
N ALA A 188 -9.53 1.96 -0.79
CA ALA A 188 -8.89 2.28 -2.06
C ALA A 188 -7.36 2.40 -1.89
N GLY A 189 -6.63 1.41 -2.40
CA GLY A 189 -5.16 1.45 -2.45
C GLY A 189 -4.42 0.98 -1.20
N VAL A 190 -5.13 0.56 -0.13
CA VAL A 190 -4.54 -0.05 1.06
C VAL A 190 -4.99 -1.50 1.20
N TYR A 191 -4.06 -2.35 1.59
CA TYR A 191 -4.35 -3.75 1.85
C TYR A 191 -5.16 -3.93 3.13
N THR A 192 -6.23 -4.73 3.05
CA THR A 192 -7.01 -5.23 4.18
C THR A 192 -7.30 -6.72 3.98
N GLY A 193 -7.16 -7.53 5.03
CA GLY A 193 -7.33 -8.97 4.96
C GLY A 193 -6.34 -9.73 5.83
N ALA A 194 -6.12 -11.01 5.53
CA ALA A 194 -5.19 -11.85 6.26
C ALA A 194 -3.74 -11.51 5.92
N VAL A 195 -2.91 -11.32 6.93
CA VAL A 195 -1.47 -11.14 6.85
C VAL A 195 -0.78 -12.34 7.50
N MET A 196 0.22 -12.91 6.80
CA MET A 196 0.94 -14.10 7.22
C MET A 196 2.42 -13.91 6.96
N HIS A 197 3.25 -14.15 7.96
CA HIS A 197 4.71 -14.18 7.81
C HIS A 197 5.16 -15.62 7.60
N VAL A 198 5.73 -15.91 6.44
CA VAL A 198 6.10 -17.25 6.01
C VAL A 198 7.53 -17.23 5.47
N ASN A 199 8.48 -17.88 6.14
CA ASN A 199 9.88 -17.98 5.69
C ASN A 199 10.50 -16.63 5.30
N SER A 200 10.33 -15.60 6.12
CA SER A 200 10.80 -14.22 5.92
C SER A 200 10.07 -13.40 4.86
N ASP A 201 9.02 -13.91 4.26
CA ASP A 201 8.15 -13.18 3.34
C ASP A 201 6.80 -12.87 3.97
N ILE A 202 6.22 -11.70 3.67
CA ILE A 202 4.86 -11.36 4.06
C ILE A 202 3.90 -11.76 2.94
N GLU A 203 3.03 -12.73 3.23
CA GLU A 203 1.96 -13.16 2.34
C GLU A 203 0.65 -12.47 2.70
N HIS A 204 -0.06 -12.00 1.67
CA HIS A 204 -1.28 -11.24 1.81
C HIS A 204 -2.46 -11.93 1.10
N ALA A 205 -3.56 -12.14 1.82
CA ALA A 205 -4.81 -12.62 1.25
C ALA A 205 -5.96 -11.67 1.60
N ASP A 206 -6.35 -10.81 0.67
CA ASP A 206 -7.50 -9.92 0.84
C ASP A 206 -8.81 -10.72 1.00
N TRP A 207 -9.86 -10.07 1.51
CA TRP A 207 -11.15 -10.69 1.77
C TRP A 207 -11.72 -11.40 0.55
N TYR A 208 -11.58 -10.80 -0.65
CA TYR A 208 -12.05 -11.36 -1.92
C TYR A 208 -11.30 -12.63 -2.33
N LYS A 209 -10.01 -12.74 -1.99
CA LYS A 209 -9.23 -13.95 -2.22
C LYS A 209 -9.63 -15.04 -1.23
N LEU A 210 -9.88 -14.67 0.05
CA LEU A 210 -10.34 -15.60 1.08
C LEU A 210 -11.75 -16.15 0.79
N ASP A 211 -12.62 -15.37 0.14
CA ASP A 211 -13.93 -15.83 -0.34
C ASP A 211 -13.82 -16.97 -1.36
N ARG A 212 -12.68 -17.11 -2.03
CA ARG A 212 -12.49 -18.04 -3.14
C ARG A 212 -11.63 -19.25 -2.79
N LYS A 213 -10.65 -19.06 -1.91
CA LYS A 213 -9.71 -20.11 -1.56
C LYS A 213 -9.14 -19.96 -0.17
N SER A 214 -8.73 -21.11 0.42
CA SER A 214 -7.96 -21.17 1.65
C SER A 214 -6.47 -21.13 1.33
N TYR A 215 -5.68 -20.66 2.30
CA TYR A 215 -4.23 -20.62 2.24
C TYR A 215 -3.66 -21.52 3.34
N ALA A 216 -2.60 -22.26 3.02
CA ALA A 216 -1.88 -23.08 4.00
C ALA A 216 -0.39 -23.04 3.65
N TYR A 217 0.45 -22.75 4.67
CA TYR A 217 1.90 -22.62 4.53
C TYR A 217 2.58 -23.34 5.69
N SER A 218 3.74 -23.93 5.42
CA SER A 218 4.64 -24.44 6.46
C SER A 218 5.80 -23.45 6.64
N THR A 219 6.15 -23.16 7.88
CA THR A 219 7.21 -22.22 8.25
C THR A 219 7.89 -22.67 9.53
N THR A 220 9.13 -22.26 9.74
CA THR A 220 9.86 -22.54 10.99
C THR A 220 9.57 -21.51 12.09
N ASN A 221 9.25 -20.28 11.70
CA ASN A 221 8.88 -19.22 12.62
C ASN A 221 8.06 -18.19 11.85
N GLY A 222 6.79 -18.02 12.20
CA GLY A 222 5.91 -17.13 11.51
C GLY A 222 4.83 -16.57 12.43
N PHE A 223 4.08 -15.63 11.87
CA PHE A 223 2.87 -15.11 12.50
C PHE A 223 1.71 -15.08 11.50
N ALA A 224 0.50 -15.06 12.00
CA ALA A 224 -0.69 -14.87 11.18
C ALA A 224 -1.73 -14.04 11.91
N GLY A 225 -2.54 -13.33 11.13
CA GLY A 225 -3.62 -12.52 11.64
C GLY A 225 -4.29 -11.71 10.56
N PHE A 226 -4.86 -10.58 10.95
CA PHE A 226 -5.57 -9.69 10.06
C PHE A 226 -5.08 -8.26 10.19
N ALA A 227 -4.98 -7.60 9.05
CA ALA A 227 -4.66 -6.20 8.93
C ALA A 227 -5.83 -5.42 8.33
N ASP A 228 -6.16 -4.30 8.95
CA ASP A 228 -6.98 -3.23 8.40
C ASP A 228 -6.10 -2.10 7.87
N GLN A 229 -6.72 -1.01 7.44
CA GLN A 229 -5.97 0.14 6.94
C GLN A 229 -5.00 0.72 7.99
N TYR A 230 -5.43 0.82 9.24
CA TYR A 230 -4.73 1.55 10.30
C TYR A 230 -4.36 0.69 11.52
N SER A 231 -4.84 -0.54 11.58
CA SER A 231 -4.60 -1.45 12.70
C SER A 231 -4.35 -2.86 12.21
N GLU A 232 -3.68 -3.67 13.02
CA GLU A 232 -3.53 -5.10 12.78
C GLU A 232 -3.55 -5.89 14.07
N THR A 233 -3.97 -7.15 13.96
CA THR A 233 -3.93 -8.13 15.04
C THR A 233 -3.31 -9.39 14.48
N VAL A 234 -2.15 -9.79 15.01
CA VAL A 234 -1.43 -11.00 14.62
C VAL A 234 -1.01 -11.81 15.82
N ALA A 235 -0.93 -13.11 15.66
CA ALA A 235 -0.43 -14.03 16.68
C ALA A 235 0.84 -14.72 16.18
N GLN A 236 1.77 -15.01 17.10
CA GLN A 236 2.98 -15.80 16.87
C GLN A 236 3.13 -16.80 18.02
N ILE A 237 3.50 -18.03 17.72
CA ILE A 237 3.87 -19.05 18.70
C ILE A 237 5.39 -19.19 18.68
N ASP A 238 6.01 -19.19 19.83
CA ASP A 238 7.46 -19.44 19.96
C ASP A 238 7.73 -20.95 19.91
N ALA A 239 7.64 -21.50 18.70
CA ALA A 239 7.88 -22.91 18.42
C ALA A 239 8.33 -23.08 16.96
N ALA A 240 9.14 -24.10 16.70
CA ALA A 240 9.52 -24.49 15.35
C ALA A 240 8.41 -25.33 14.67
N ASP A 241 8.56 -25.52 13.35
CA ASP A 241 7.69 -26.37 12.53
C ASP A 241 6.19 -26.04 12.64
N GLN A 242 5.87 -24.85 12.17
CA GLN A 242 4.51 -24.32 12.21
C GLN A 242 3.80 -24.49 10.89
N THR A 243 2.48 -24.68 10.97
CA THR A 243 1.56 -24.56 9.84
C THR A 243 0.68 -23.34 10.06
N ILE A 244 0.70 -22.40 9.11
CA ILE A 244 -0.13 -21.21 9.06
C ILE A 244 -1.25 -21.44 8.05
N ARG A 245 -2.49 -21.09 8.43
CA ARG A 245 -3.66 -21.18 7.55
C ARG A 245 -4.46 -19.89 7.59
N ALA A 246 -5.10 -19.56 6.46
CA ALA A 246 -6.09 -18.50 6.40
C ALA A 246 -7.28 -18.99 5.56
N LYS A 247 -8.50 -18.89 6.09
CA LYS A 247 -9.71 -19.40 5.46
C LYS A 247 -10.94 -18.59 5.83
N GLN A 248 -11.98 -18.71 5.01
CA GLN A 248 -13.33 -18.31 5.36
C GLN A 248 -13.98 -19.38 6.22
N ILE A 249 -14.68 -18.99 7.30
CA ILE A 249 -15.37 -19.89 8.24
C ILE A 249 -16.88 -19.66 8.30
N GLY A 250 -17.40 -18.69 7.58
CA GLY A 250 -18.83 -18.35 7.52
C GLY A 250 -19.08 -17.19 6.57
N THR A 251 -20.33 -16.74 6.46
CA THR A 251 -20.65 -15.55 5.68
C THR A 251 -19.99 -14.35 6.31
N ASP A 252 -19.04 -13.71 5.57
CA ASP A 252 -18.24 -12.57 6.04
C ASP A 252 -17.42 -12.83 7.33
N ALA A 253 -17.17 -14.10 7.68
CA ALA A 253 -16.34 -14.49 8.81
C ALA A 253 -15.09 -15.25 8.32
N TYR A 254 -13.93 -14.86 8.82
CA TYR A 254 -12.63 -15.38 8.41
C TYR A 254 -11.78 -15.74 9.62
N GLN A 255 -10.85 -16.64 9.39
CA GLN A 255 -9.97 -17.14 10.44
C GLN A 255 -8.55 -17.33 9.89
N THR A 256 -7.58 -16.93 10.71
CA THR A 256 -6.18 -17.34 10.57
C THR A 256 -5.82 -18.28 11.72
N ASP A 257 -5.07 -19.33 11.41
CA ASP A 257 -4.60 -20.32 12.37
C ASP A 257 -3.09 -20.45 12.27
N ILE A 258 -2.45 -20.62 13.42
CA ILE A 258 -1.09 -21.12 13.54
C ILE A 258 -1.16 -22.36 14.42
N ALA A 259 -0.58 -23.44 13.95
CA ALA A 259 -0.42 -24.66 14.76
C ALA A 259 1.02 -25.12 14.67
N ALA A 260 1.65 -25.37 15.80
CA ALA A 260 3.00 -25.89 15.85
C ALA A 260 3.02 -27.41 16.01
N ALA A 261 4.16 -28.03 15.72
CA ALA A 261 4.36 -29.45 15.90
C ALA A 261 4.15 -29.87 17.35
N ALA A 262 3.70 -31.09 17.55
CA ALA A 262 3.48 -31.63 18.89
C ALA A 262 4.82 -31.79 19.64
N ILE A 263 4.83 -31.36 20.91
CA ILE A 263 5.95 -31.47 21.85
C ILE A 263 5.63 -32.57 22.83
N SER A 264 6.54 -33.54 23.00
CA SER A 264 6.42 -34.59 24.00
C SER A 264 6.89 -34.10 25.38
N ILE A 265 6.10 -34.31 26.42
CA ILE A 265 6.42 -33.96 27.80
C ILE A 265 6.48 -35.25 28.61
N ALA A 266 7.69 -35.60 29.04
CA ALA A 266 7.91 -36.82 29.85
C ALA A 266 7.27 -36.73 31.24
N PRO A 267 7.06 -37.86 31.93
CA PRO A 267 6.61 -37.90 33.31
C PRO A 267 7.43 -37.00 34.24
N ALA A 268 6.76 -36.33 35.17
CA ALA A 268 7.35 -35.39 36.14
C ALA A 268 8.10 -34.18 35.53
N SER A 269 7.94 -33.93 34.23
CA SER A 269 8.54 -32.80 33.51
C SER A 269 7.51 -31.71 33.26
N SER A 270 7.99 -30.50 32.99
CA SER A 270 7.17 -29.38 32.54
C SER A 270 7.72 -28.75 31.24
N GLN A 271 6.82 -28.19 30.44
CA GLN A 271 7.12 -27.44 29.23
C GLN A 271 6.41 -26.11 29.28
N THR A 272 7.11 -25.03 28.94
CA THR A 272 6.53 -23.70 28.78
C THR A 272 6.43 -23.37 27.31
N ILE A 273 5.25 -22.90 26.91
CA ILE A 273 4.95 -22.45 25.54
C ILE A 273 4.58 -20.98 25.61
N THR A 274 5.21 -20.17 24.80
CA THR A 274 4.94 -18.74 24.74
C THR A 274 4.24 -18.40 23.44
N THR A 275 3.09 -17.72 23.54
CA THR A 275 2.37 -17.15 22.40
C THR A 275 2.27 -15.65 22.59
N LYS A 276 2.57 -14.90 21.53
CA LYS A 276 2.49 -13.44 21.52
C LYS A 276 1.42 -12.99 20.56
N ILE A 277 0.62 -12.03 20.97
CA ILE A 277 -0.40 -11.39 20.13
C ILE A 277 -0.09 -9.90 20.09
N PHE A 278 0.17 -9.39 18.92
CA PHE A 278 0.17 -7.95 18.69
C PHE A 278 -1.24 -7.52 18.31
N ALA A 279 -1.74 -6.49 18.95
CA ALA A 279 -2.98 -5.81 18.57
C ALA A 279 -2.77 -4.30 18.71
N GLY A 280 -2.61 -3.63 17.60
CA GLY A 280 -2.21 -2.22 17.64
C GLY A 280 -2.28 -1.49 16.31
N PRO A 281 -1.86 -0.21 16.30
CA PRO A 281 -1.83 0.59 15.10
C PRO A 281 -0.73 0.13 14.13
N ARG A 282 -1.00 0.22 12.82
CA ARG A 282 -0.02 -0.03 11.75
C ARG A 282 0.91 1.17 11.54
N ASP A 283 1.47 1.67 12.63
CA ASP A 283 2.49 2.71 12.63
C ASP A 283 3.88 2.10 12.59
N GLN A 284 4.75 2.60 11.70
CA GLN A 284 6.08 2.03 11.52
C GLN A 284 6.93 2.05 12.80
N ASN A 285 6.81 3.09 13.65
CA ASN A 285 7.57 3.17 14.89
C ASN A 285 7.06 2.14 15.91
N VAL A 286 5.74 1.98 15.98
CA VAL A 286 5.10 0.97 16.85
C VAL A 286 5.48 -0.43 16.41
N LEU A 287 5.42 -0.70 15.09
CA LEU A 287 5.77 -2.01 14.53
C LEU A 287 7.26 -2.32 14.68
N ASN A 288 8.14 -1.34 14.50
CA ASN A 288 9.59 -1.50 14.75
C ASN A 288 9.87 -1.84 16.23
N ALA A 289 9.13 -1.25 17.17
CA ALA A 289 9.24 -1.60 18.58
C ALA A 289 8.70 -3.01 18.86
N ALA A 290 7.57 -3.38 18.24
CA ALA A 290 6.96 -4.70 18.37
C ALA A 290 7.79 -5.82 17.70
N ALA A 291 8.64 -5.49 16.73
CA ALA A 291 9.52 -6.47 16.05
C ALA A 291 10.53 -7.15 17.00
N ASN A 292 10.86 -6.53 18.15
CA ASN A 292 11.64 -7.17 19.20
C ASN A 292 10.89 -8.36 19.85
N ALA A 293 9.57 -8.34 19.81
CA ALA A 293 8.71 -9.40 20.34
C ALA A 293 8.23 -10.36 19.24
N ILE A 294 7.84 -9.84 18.08
CA ILE A 294 7.30 -10.58 16.93
C ILE A 294 8.11 -10.23 15.70
N ALA A 295 9.05 -11.09 15.34
CA ALA A 295 9.99 -10.83 14.25
C ALA A 295 9.27 -10.69 12.90
N GLY A 296 9.62 -9.65 12.12
CA GLY A 296 9.08 -9.39 10.78
C GLY A 296 7.75 -8.64 10.76
N ILE A 297 7.19 -8.24 11.91
CA ILE A 297 5.95 -7.47 11.97
C ILE A 297 6.11 -6.07 11.37
N ASP A 298 7.30 -5.50 11.40
CA ASP A 298 7.66 -4.20 10.84
C ASP A 298 7.61 -4.17 9.30
N ASP A 299 7.59 -5.33 8.64
CA ASP A 299 7.45 -5.46 7.20
C ASP A 299 5.99 -5.63 6.72
N THR A 300 5.00 -5.65 7.63
CA THR A 300 3.58 -5.80 7.29
C THR A 300 3.00 -4.59 6.57
N VAL A 301 3.60 -3.40 6.70
CA VAL A 301 3.14 -2.17 6.03
C VAL A 301 3.53 -2.17 4.56
N ASP A 302 2.53 -2.25 3.68
CA ASP A 302 2.73 -2.18 2.22
C ASP A 302 2.92 -0.73 1.74
N TYR A 303 4.16 -0.30 1.57
CA TYR A 303 4.51 0.98 0.94
C TYR A 303 4.50 0.93 -0.59
N GLY A 304 4.16 -0.20 -1.19
CA GLY A 304 4.15 -0.41 -2.63
C GLY A 304 5.54 -0.43 -3.27
N TRP A 305 5.57 -0.35 -4.60
CA TRP A 305 6.82 -0.49 -5.36
C TRP A 305 7.87 0.58 -5.06
N PHE A 306 7.43 1.80 -4.69
CA PHE A 306 8.34 2.90 -4.34
C PHE A 306 8.61 3.01 -2.83
N TRP A 307 8.62 1.87 -2.09
CA TRP A 307 8.85 1.82 -0.65
C TRP A 307 10.11 2.57 -0.20
N PHE A 308 11.18 2.50 -1.00
CA PHE A 308 12.46 3.17 -0.74
C PHE A 308 12.36 4.70 -0.79
N LEU A 309 11.33 5.27 -1.42
CA LEU A 309 10.98 6.70 -1.37
C LEU A 309 9.88 6.97 -0.34
N ALA A 310 8.89 6.09 -0.23
CA ALA A 310 7.73 6.30 0.63
C ALA A 310 8.10 6.33 2.13
N ARG A 311 8.93 5.39 2.59
CA ARG A 311 9.42 5.35 3.99
C ARG A 311 10.18 6.64 4.39
N PRO A 312 11.21 7.11 3.66
CA PRO A 312 11.88 8.38 3.97
C PRO A 312 10.96 9.60 3.89
N MET A 313 10.00 9.62 2.96
CA MET A 313 9.03 10.71 2.85
C MET A 313 8.11 10.77 4.07
N LEU A 314 7.61 9.63 4.53
CA LEU A 314 6.79 9.55 5.74
C LEU A 314 7.59 9.96 6.97
N TRP A 315 8.83 9.47 7.11
CA TRP A 315 9.72 9.86 8.18
C TRP A 315 9.96 11.39 8.21
N ALA A 316 10.22 12.00 7.04
CA ALA A 316 10.42 13.45 6.93
C ALA A 316 9.13 14.22 7.27
N LEU A 317 7.95 13.74 6.85
CA LEU A 317 6.66 14.35 7.19
C LEU A 317 6.39 14.29 8.70
N ASN A 318 6.63 13.16 9.34
CA ASN A 318 6.46 13.00 10.79
C ASN A 318 7.46 13.88 11.56
N GLY A 319 8.71 14.00 11.08
CA GLY A 319 9.71 14.91 11.65
C GLY A 319 9.30 16.38 11.54
N LEU A 320 8.74 16.78 10.39
CA LEU A 320 8.20 18.14 10.22
C LEU A 320 6.96 18.37 11.08
N TYR A 321 6.07 17.41 11.19
CA TYR A 321 4.92 17.49 12.08
C TYR A 321 5.33 17.69 13.53
N ALA A 322 6.36 17.00 14.01
CA ALA A 322 6.87 17.15 15.36
C ALA A 322 7.35 18.60 15.67
N ILE A 323 7.73 19.35 14.62
CA ILE A 323 8.17 20.76 14.75
C ILE A 323 6.99 21.72 14.65
N VAL A 324 6.07 21.49 13.70
CA VAL A 324 5.02 22.46 13.37
C VAL A 324 3.64 22.14 13.96
N GLY A 325 3.44 20.92 14.47
CA GLY A 325 2.18 20.49 15.13
C GLY A 325 0.97 20.36 14.21
N ASN A 326 1.14 20.45 12.86
CA ASN A 326 0.04 20.34 11.90
C ASN A 326 0.51 19.66 10.62
N TYR A 327 -0.17 18.56 10.19
CA TYR A 327 0.21 17.80 9.01
C TYR A 327 0.01 18.57 7.70
N GLY A 328 -1.00 19.43 7.58
CA GLY A 328 -1.19 20.26 6.39
C GLY A 328 -0.03 21.22 6.18
N VAL A 329 0.45 21.87 7.25
CA VAL A 329 1.65 22.73 7.22
C VAL A 329 2.90 21.87 6.93
N ALA A 330 3.03 20.70 7.53
CA ALA A 330 4.14 19.77 7.28
C ALA A 330 4.21 19.36 5.80
N ILE A 331 3.07 19.05 5.17
CA ILE A 331 2.99 18.73 3.72
C ILE A 331 3.44 19.92 2.88
N ILE A 332 3.03 21.14 3.23
CA ILE A 332 3.45 22.35 2.50
C ILE A 332 4.97 22.52 2.58
N ILE A 333 5.54 22.48 3.79
CA ILE A 333 6.99 22.62 4.00
C ILE A 333 7.75 21.50 3.29
N PHE A 334 7.31 20.25 3.46
CA PHE A 334 7.89 19.10 2.79
C PHE A 334 7.90 19.28 1.26
N THR A 335 6.77 19.73 0.70
CA THR A 335 6.66 20.01 -0.74
C THR A 335 7.67 21.04 -1.20
N LEU A 336 7.82 22.13 -0.46
CA LEU A 336 8.79 23.19 -0.78
C LEU A 336 10.22 22.66 -0.72
N LEU A 337 10.60 21.93 0.34
CA LEU A 337 11.92 21.32 0.49
C LEU A 337 12.22 20.34 -0.66
N LEU A 338 11.27 19.47 -0.99
CA LEU A 338 11.40 18.54 -2.10
C LEU A 338 11.58 19.28 -3.45
N ARG A 339 10.79 20.33 -3.69
CA ARG A 339 10.90 21.18 -4.88
C ARG A 339 12.24 21.91 -4.97
N PHE A 340 12.79 22.36 -3.84
CA PHE A 340 14.13 22.93 -3.80
C PHE A 340 15.20 21.87 -4.09
N ALA A 341 15.09 20.67 -3.56
CA ALA A 341 16.02 19.58 -3.83
C ALA A 341 16.09 19.20 -5.32
N ILE A 342 14.95 19.18 -6.01
CA ILE A 342 14.88 18.87 -7.45
C ILE A 342 15.04 20.11 -8.35
N TRP A 343 15.24 21.31 -7.78
CA TRP A 343 15.38 22.57 -8.53
C TRP A 343 16.42 22.52 -9.65
N PRO A 344 17.67 22.04 -9.43
CA PRO A 344 18.67 22.04 -10.49
C PRO A 344 18.25 21.20 -11.71
N LEU A 345 17.52 20.11 -11.47
CA LEU A 345 17.03 19.23 -12.54
C LEU A 345 15.85 19.86 -13.29
N THR A 346 14.89 20.43 -12.58
CA THR A 346 13.75 21.12 -13.19
C THR A 346 14.17 22.40 -13.90
N ARG A 347 15.20 23.12 -13.42
CA ARG A 347 15.78 24.27 -14.10
C ARG A 347 16.30 23.91 -15.49
N LYS A 348 17.07 22.81 -15.63
CA LYS A 348 17.56 22.34 -16.94
C LYS A 348 16.39 22.07 -17.90
N SER A 349 15.34 21.43 -17.43
CA SER A 349 14.14 21.14 -18.21
C SER A 349 13.42 22.42 -18.67
N TYR A 350 13.17 23.37 -17.77
CA TYR A 350 12.52 24.63 -18.12
C TYR A 350 13.38 25.48 -19.08
N THR A 351 14.70 25.51 -18.89
CA THR A 351 15.61 26.21 -19.81
C THR A 351 15.56 25.61 -21.22
N SER A 352 15.59 24.28 -21.33
CA SER A 352 15.45 23.60 -22.63
C SER A 352 14.08 23.84 -23.26
N MET A 353 13.01 23.89 -22.48
CA MET A 353 11.67 24.20 -22.94
C MET A 353 11.58 25.66 -23.47
N ILE A 354 12.22 26.63 -22.81
CA ILE A 354 12.29 28.01 -23.26
C ILE A 354 13.10 28.10 -24.57
N ALA A 355 14.22 27.38 -24.70
CA ALA A 355 14.99 27.31 -25.94
C ALA A 355 14.16 26.73 -27.10
N MET A 356 13.40 25.65 -26.85
CA MET A 356 12.45 25.12 -27.84
C MET A 356 11.38 26.14 -28.23
N GLN A 357 10.92 26.99 -27.30
CA GLN A 357 9.99 28.05 -27.59
C GLN A 357 10.58 29.08 -28.57
N LYS A 358 11.85 29.45 -28.39
CA LYS A 358 12.55 30.41 -29.29
C LYS A 358 12.74 29.85 -30.72
N MET A 359 12.82 28.51 -30.86
CA MET A 359 12.98 27.82 -32.16
C MET A 359 11.66 27.61 -32.92
N GLN A 360 10.51 27.91 -32.32
CA GLN A 360 9.20 27.71 -32.97
C GLN A 360 9.05 28.31 -34.38
N PRO A 361 9.51 29.55 -34.69
CA PRO A 361 9.40 30.09 -36.02
C PRO A 361 10.20 29.29 -37.07
N GLU A 362 11.39 28.78 -36.70
CA GLU A 362 12.20 27.93 -37.59
C GLU A 362 11.56 26.56 -37.81
N LEU A 363 11.01 25.94 -36.74
CA LEU A 363 10.24 24.70 -36.83
C LEU A 363 9.03 24.86 -37.76
N ALA A 364 8.28 25.95 -37.63
CA ALA A 364 7.15 26.26 -38.52
C ALA A 364 7.57 26.42 -39.98
N ARG A 365 8.74 27.04 -40.23
CA ARG A 365 9.33 27.20 -41.58
C ARG A 365 9.69 25.84 -42.19
N ILE A 366 10.39 24.98 -41.43
CA ILE A 366 10.76 23.62 -41.88
C ILE A 366 9.52 22.80 -42.17
N GLN A 367 8.49 22.85 -41.32
CA GLN A 367 7.22 22.15 -41.53
C GLN A 367 6.50 22.58 -42.80
N LYS A 368 6.50 23.87 -43.12
CA LYS A 368 5.94 24.35 -44.39
C LYS A 368 6.75 23.94 -45.59
N LEU A 369 8.09 23.99 -45.48
CA LEU A 369 8.99 23.70 -46.61
C LEU A 369 8.95 22.22 -47.01
N TYR A 370 8.85 21.32 -46.04
CA TYR A 370 8.88 19.87 -46.24
C TYR A 370 7.53 19.19 -45.95
N ALA A 371 6.41 19.90 -46.13
CA ALA A 371 5.05 19.38 -45.83
C ALA A 371 4.73 18.07 -46.54
N ASN A 372 5.23 17.93 -47.77
CA ASN A 372 4.99 16.75 -48.64
C ASN A 372 6.07 15.65 -48.51
N ASP A 373 7.18 15.91 -47.81
CA ASP A 373 8.28 14.96 -47.61
C ASP A 373 8.51 14.73 -46.11
N LYS A 374 7.79 13.73 -45.55
CA LYS A 374 7.84 13.41 -44.13
C LYS A 374 9.21 12.95 -43.65
N VAL A 375 9.98 12.27 -44.52
CA VAL A 375 11.31 11.77 -44.17
C VAL A 375 12.28 12.93 -44.01
N ARG A 376 12.29 13.83 -44.98
CA ARG A 376 13.15 15.02 -44.97
C ARG A 376 12.75 16.01 -43.87
N LEU A 377 11.44 16.15 -43.62
CA LEU A 377 10.91 16.91 -42.49
C LEU A 377 11.49 16.42 -41.18
N GLN A 378 11.46 15.11 -40.93
CA GLN A 378 11.95 14.49 -39.69
C GLN A 378 13.47 14.67 -39.54
N MET A 379 14.23 14.51 -40.61
CA MET A 379 15.68 14.73 -40.60
C MET A 379 16.05 16.18 -40.29
N GLU A 380 15.40 17.16 -40.94
CA GLU A 380 15.68 18.57 -40.72
C GLU A 380 15.23 19.05 -39.32
N MET A 381 14.12 18.53 -38.80
CA MET A 381 13.71 18.78 -37.42
C MET A 381 14.74 18.21 -36.42
N MET A 382 15.25 17.00 -36.65
CA MET A 382 16.27 16.41 -35.80
C MET A 382 17.57 17.20 -35.84
N ARG A 383 17.98 17.65 -37.03
CA ARG A 383 19.16 18.51 -37.25
C ARG A 383 19.03 19.85 -36.51
N LEU A 384 17.85 20.47 -36.56
CA LEU A 384 17.56 21.70 -35.82
C LEU A 384 17.70 21.50 -34.29
N TYR A 385 17.14 20.41 -33.75
CA TYR A 385 17.27 20.09 -32.33
C TYR A 385 18.73 19.85 -31.93
N GLN A 386 19.53 19.18 -32.76
CA GLN A 386 20.96 18.93 -32.51
C GLN A 386 21.76 20.23 -32.53
N THR A 387 21.50 21.12 -33.51
CA THR A 387 22.17 22.41 -33.63
C THR A 387 21.95 23.30 -32.41
N HIS A 388 20.75 23.30 -31.87
CA HIS A 388 20.40 24.10 -30.70
C HIS A 388 20.60 23.36 -29.37
N LYS A 389 21.17 22.13 -29.38
CA LYS A 389 21.42 21.28 -28.19
C LYS A 389 20.18 21.13 -27.31
N THR A 390 19.00 21.01 -27.94
CA THR A 390 17.70 20.83 -27.26
C THR A 390 17.12 19.45 -27.55
N SER A 391 16.28 18.94 -26.65
CA SER A 391 15.59 17.66 -26.85
C SER A 391 14.07 17.87 -26.72
N PRO A 392 13.26 17.31 -27.63
CA PRO A 392 11.81 17.38 -27.53
C PRO A 392 11.29 16.70 -26.24
N MET A 393 12.07 15.77 -25.67
CA MET A 393 11.71 15.08 -24.42
C MET A 393 11.99 15.91 -23.16
N SER A 394 12.72 17.03 -23.26
CA SER A 394 13.04 17.86 -22.08
C SER A 394 11.79 18.46 -21.42
N GLY A 395 10.72 18.69 -22.19
CA GLY A 395 9.45 19.21 -21.67
C GLY A 395 8.66 18.22 -20.81
N CYS A 396 8.82 16.91 -21.01
CA CYS A 396 8.14 15.89 -20.21
C CYS A 396 8.95 15.39 -19.00
N LEU A 397 10.23 15.77 -18.89
CA LEU A 397 11.13 15.34 -17.81
C LEU A 397 10.58 15.66 -16.40
N PRO A 398 10.01 16.85 -16.12
CA PRO A 398 9.40 17.13 -14.82
C PRO A 398 8.27 16.15 -14.47
N MET A 399 7.46 15.76 -15.45
CA MET A 399 6.37 14.81 -15.27
C MET A 399 6.88 13.40 -14.96
N LEU A 400 7.94 12.96 -15.64
CA LEU A 400 8.56 11.65 -15.40
C LEU A 400 9.14 11.54 -13.98
N ILE A 401 9.76 12.61 -13.47
CA ILE A 401 10.28 12.67 -12.11
C ILE A 401 9.13 12.67 -11.09
N GLN A 402 8.03 13.32 -11.45
CA GLN A 402 6.86 13.46 -10.58
C GLN A 402 6.14 12.13 -10.32
N ILE A 403 6.16 11.18 -11.26
CA ILE A 403 5.44 9.91 -11.16
C ILE A 403 5.91 9.07 -9.96
N PRO A 404 7.20 8.75 -9.78
CA PRO A 404 7.68 8.03 -8.60
C PRO A 404 7.38 8.76 -7.28
N ILE A 405 7.57 10.09 -7.26
CA ILE A 405 7.30 10.93 -6.09
C ILE A 405 5.81 10.87 -5.72
N PHE A 406 4.94 10.98 -6.72
CA PHE A 406 3.50 10.89 -6.54
C PHE A 406 3.07 9.56 -5.91
N PHE A 407 3.50 8.42 -6.48
CA PHE A 407 3.11 7.12 -5.97
C PHE A 407 3.70 6.82 -4.59
N ALA A 408 4.93 7.25 -4.34
CA ALA A 408 5.55 7.12 -3.03
C ALA A 408 4.79 7.92 -1.96
N LEU A 409 4.48 9.19 -2.26
CA LEU A 409 3.75 10.05 -1.34
C LEU A 409 2.30 9.58 -1.14
N TYR A 410 1.62 9.17 -2.23
CA TYR A 410 0.28 8.60 -2.16
C TYR A 410 0.23 7.40 -1.20
N LYS A 411 1.15 6.44 -1.35
CA LYS A 411 1.23 5.28 -0.45
C LYS A 411 1.60 5.71 0.97
N ALA A 412 2.57 6.61 1.16
CA ALA A 412 2.96 7.11 2.47
C ALA A 412 1.78 7.76 3.23
N LEU A 413 0.97 8.58 2.54
CA LEU A 413 -0.20 9.23 3.12
C LEU A 413 -1.32 8.23 3.46
N LEU A 414 -1.56 7.24 2.59
CA LEU A 414 -2.60 6.23 2.80
C LEU A 414 -2.33 5.29 3.96
N VAL A 415 -1.06 4.92 4.20
CA VAL A 415 -0.69 4.00 5.29
C VAL A 415 -0.40 4.72 6.60
N SER A 416 -0.34 6.05 6.61
CA SER A 416 -0.04 6.83 7.81
C SER A 416 -1.24 6.88 8.75
N VAL A 417 -1.11 6.23 9.89
CA VAL A 417 -2.10 6.28 10.98
C VAL A 417 -2.23 7.69 11.55
N GLN A 418 -1.09 8.42 11.63
CA GLN A 418 -1.05 9.77 12.21
C GLN A 418 -1.77 10.81 11.35
N MET A 419 -1.98 10.56 10.05
CA MET A 419 -2.72 11.47 9.18
C MET A 419 -4.23 11.30 9.25
N ARG A 420 -4.68 10.19 9.82
CA ARG A 420 -6.09 9.96 10.12
C ARG A 420 -6.56 11.01 11.12
N SER A 421 -7.68 11.65 10.82
CA SER A 421 -8.24 12.74 11.62
C SER A 421 -7.32 13.97 11.78
N ALA A 422 -6.24 14.08 11.00
CA ALA A 422 -5.40 15.26 10.98
C ALA A 422 -6.08 16.38 10.19
N GLY A 423 -6.54 17.42 10.89
CA GLY A 423 -7.26 18.54 10.28
C GLY A 423 -6.32 19.58 9.65
N PHE A 424 -6.78 20.23 8.58
CA PHE A 424 -6.13 21.39 7.98
C PHE A 424 -7.17 22.31 7.33
N LEU A 425 -7.27 23.54 7.82
CA LEU A 425 -8.27 24.53 7.40
C LEU A 425 -9.70 23.97 7.53
N TRP A 426 -10.42 23.80 6.40
CA TRP A 426 -11.79 23.23 6.35
C TRP A 426 -11.82 21.70 6.28
N ILE A 427 -10.67 21.05 6.16
CA ILE A 427 -10.54 19.61 6.02
C ILE A 427 -10.36 19.01 7.40
N SER A 428 -11.24 18.12 7.80
CA SER A 428 -11.18 17.43 9.09
C SER A 428 -10.20 16.25 9.08
N ASP A 429 -9.97 15.65 7.89
CA ASP A 429 -9.12 14.47 7.71
C ASP A 429 -8.36 14.57 6.38
N LEU A 430 -7.04 14.73 6.46
CA LEU A 430 -6.15 14.80 5.28
C LEU A 430 -5.97 13.45 4.58
N ALA A 431 -6.29 12.33 5.24
CA ALA A 431 -6.29 11.01 4.64
C ALA A 431 -7.59 10.72 3.86
N ALA A 432 -8.66 11.47 4.11
CA ALA A 432 -9.93 11.41 3.39
C ALA A 432 -9.98 12.40 2.21
N MET A 433 -11.01 12.30 1.38
CA MET A 433 -11.26 13.28 0.31
C MET A 433 -11.70 14.62 0.89
N ASP A 434 -11.43 15.72 0.15
CA ASP A 434 -11.93 17.05 0.50
C ASP A 434 -13.46 17.10 0.39
N PRO A 435 -14.21 17.31 1.49
CA PRO A 435 -15.66 17.25 1.49
C PRO A 435 -16.31 18.33 0.61
N TYR A 436 -15.64 19.46 0.39
CA TYR A 436 -16.12 20.58 -0.40
C TYR A 436 -15.53 20.67 -1.81
N PHE A 437 -14.61 19.76 -2.17
CA PHE A 437 -13.90 19.75 -3.45
C PHE A 437 -13.13 21.04 -3.77
N ILE A 438 -12.85 21.87 -2.76
CA ILE A 438 -12.14 23.15 -2.93
C ILE A 438 -10.69 22.89 -3.39
N LEU A 439 -9.98 21.97 -2.72
CA LEU A 439 -8.59 21.64 -3.09
C LEU A 439 -8.48 21.05 -4.51
N PRO A 440 -9.30 20.09 -4.95
CA PRO A 440 -9.26 19.59 -6.33
C PRO A 440 -9.49 20.70 -7.36
N ILE A 441 -10.42 21.64 -7.10
CA ILE A 441 -10.68 22.78 -7.99
C ILE A 441 -9.47 23.73 -8.03
N LEU A 442 -8.88 24.07 -6.88
CA LEU A 442 -7.67 24.88 -6.79
C LEU A 442 -6.50 24.22 -7.51
N MET A 443 -6.33 22.91 -7.33
CA MET A 443 -5.32 22.12 -8.02
C MET A 443 -5.52 22.19 -9.53
N GLY A 444 -6.74 22.00 -10.02
CA GLY A 444 -7.08 22.09 -11.44
C GLY A 444 -6.82 23.48 -12.01
N ALA A 445 -7.17 24.54 -11.28
CA ALA A 445 -6.92 25.92 -11.69
C ALA A 445 -5.41 26.24 -11.76
N THR A 446 -4.63 25.82 -10.76
CA THR A 446 -3.17 25.99 -10.76
C THR A 446 -2.50 25.17 -11.86
N MET A 447 -2.96 23.95 -12.11
CA MET A 447 -2.49 23.09 -13.19
C MET A 447 -2.82 23.69 -14.57
N TRP A 448 -4.03 24.21 -14.74
CA TRP A 448 -4.40 24.91 -15.98
C TRP A 448 -3.54 26.14 -16.22
N TRP A 449 -3.27 26.94 -15.18
CA TRP A 449 -2.39 28.10 -15.27
C TRP A 449 -0.97 27.69 -15.65
N GLN A 450 -0.42 26.67 -14.98
CA GLN A 450 0.92 26.13 -15.30
C GLN A 450 0.99 25.62 -16.74
N THR A 451 0.00 24.84 -17.19
CA THR A 451 -0.09 24.34 -18.57
C THR A 451 -0.19 25.48 -19.58
N LYS A 452 -0.97 26.52 -19.29
CA LYS A 452 -1.08 27.71 -20.13
C LYS A 452 0.27 28.43 -20.30
N LEU A 453 1.05 28.55 -19.23
CA LEU A 453 2.39 29.15 -19.27
C LEU A 453 3.38 28.29 -20.08
N GLN A 454 3.25 26.95 -20.01
CA GLN A 454 4.09 26.00 -20.74
C GLN A 454 3.76 25.96 -22.25
N THR A 455 2.48 26.07 -22.60
CA THR A 455 1.99 25.90 -23.97
C THR A 455 1.79 27.21 -24.72
N ALA A 456 1.90 28.35 -24.05
CA ALA A 456 1.62 29.67 -24.65
C ALA A 456 2.40 29.95 -25.96
N SER A 457 3.60 29.40 -26.07
CA SER A 457 4.47 29.54 -27.23
C SER A 457 4.33 28.45 -28.30
N GLN A 458 3.77 27.28 -27.93
CA GLN A 458 3.56 26.18 -28.88
C GLN A 458 2.34 26.42 -29.80
N ARG A 459 1.48 27.38 -29.46
CA ARG A 459 0.27 27.70 -30.24
C ARG A 459 0.55 28.22 -31.64
N ALA A 460 1.66 28.92 -31.84
CA ALA A 460 2.02 29.50 -33.16
C ALA A 460 2.45 28.41 -34.17
N ALA A 461 2.92 27.25 -33.74
CA ALA A 461 3.41 26.17 -34.60
C ALA A 461 2.34 25.14 -34.98
N ALA A 462 1.17 25.15 -34.32
CA ALA A 462 0.15 24.12 -34.48
C ALA A 462 -0.74 24.24 -35.71
N THR A 463 -0.58 25.31 -36.53
CA THR A 463 -1.52 25.60 -37.61
C THR A 463 -1.45 24.64 -38.80
N ASN A 464 -0.42 23.78 -38.93
CA ASN A 464 -0.26 22.91 -40.08
C ASN A 464 0.17 21.47 -39.78
N ASN A 465 0.09 21.00 -38.53
CA ASN A 465 0.44 19.60 -38.19
C ASN A 465 -0.60 18.99 -37.25
N ASP A 466 -1.43 18.07 -37.77
CA ASP A 466 -2.50 17.42 -37.03
C ASP A 466 -2.04 16.72 -35.74
N ALA A 467 -0.85 16.10 -35.73
CA ALA A 467 -0.31 15.41 -34.57
C ALA A 467 0.04 16.38 -33.42
N ILE A 468 0.60 17.55 -33.74
CA ILE A 468 0.92 18.59 -32.74
C ILE A 468 -0.36 19.22 -32.22
N ALA A 469 -1.30 19.54 -33.13
CA ALA A 469 -2.61 20.08 -32.77
C ALA A 469 -3.40 19.12 -31.84
N GLN A 470 -3.31 17.81 -32.09
CA GLN A 470 -3.95 16.77 -31.28
C GLN A 470 -3.31 16.67 -29.90
N THR A 471 -1.98 16.67 -29.79
CA THR A 471 -1.27 16.67 -28.50
C THR A 471 -1.64 17.90 -27.67
N GLN A 472 -1.76 19.08 -28.29
CA GLN A 472 -2.18 20.31 -27.61
C GLN A 472 -3.63 20.26 -27.11
N ARG A 473 -4.55 19.61 -27.85
CA ARG A 473 -5.93 19.40 -27.36
C ARG A 473 -5.93 18.55 -26.09
N VAL A 474 -5.17 17.45 -26.07
CA VAL A 474 -5.07 16.58 -24.87
C VAL A 474 -4.50 17.37 -23.70
N MET A 475 -3.39 18.10 -23.89
CA MET A 475 -2.79 18.91 -22.83
C MET A 475 -3.73 19.99 -22.28
N LYS A 476 -4.64 20.51 -23.11
CA LYS A 476 -5.65 21.50 -22.69
C LYS A 476 -6.72 20.89 -21.79
N TRP A 477 -7.13 19.65 -22.05
CA TRP A 477 -8.16 18.95 -21.26
C TRP A 477 -7.60 18.21 -20.03
N MET A 478 -6.29 17.97 -20.01
CA MET A 478 -5.62 17.27 -18.91
C MET A 478 -5.90 17.87 -17.53
N PRO A 479 -5.87 19.21 -17.31
CA PRO A 479 -6.21 19.79 -16.00
C PRO A 479 -7.63 19.43 -15.53
N VAL A 480 -8.61 19.45 -16.44
CA VAL A 480 -10.00 19.09 -16.12
C VAL A 480 -10.11 17.62 -15.74
N MET A 481 -9.48 16.73 -16.52
CA MET A 481 -9.46 15.30 -16.24
C MET A 481 -8.82 15.00 -14.88
N PHE A 482 -7.69 15.66 -14.56
CA PHE A 482 -7.02 15.49 -13.28
C PHE A 482 -7.86 16.05 -12.11
N THR A 483 -8.55 17.18 -12.28
CA THR A 483 -9.47 17.72 -11.28
C THR A 483 -10.53 16.68 -10.90
N VAL A 484 -11.15 16.06 -11.90
CA VAL A 484 -12.17 15.01 -11.67
C VAL A 484 -11.55 13.79 -11.01
N LEU A 485 -10.40 13.31 -11.48
CA LEU A 485 -9.71 12.14 -10.91
C LEU A 485 -9.31 12.38 -9.45
N PHE A 486 -8.81 13.55 -9.12
CA PHE A 486 -8.32 13.90 -7.79
C PHE A 486 -9.43 14.31 -6.81
N ALA A 487 -10.67 14.45 -7.28
CA ALA A 487 -11.81 14.73 -6.41
C ALA A 487 -12.03 13.65 -5.34
N TRP A 488 -11.68 12.40 -5.65
CA TRP A 488 -11.80 11.25 -4.74
C TRP A 488 -10.49 10.84 -4.07
N MET A 489 -9.42 11.59 -4.29
CA MET A 489 -8.11 11.30 -3.68
C MET A 489 -7.99 11.94 -2.29
N PRO A 490 -7.09 11.42 -1.42
CA PRO A 490 -6.80 12.02 -0.13
C PRO A 490 -6.45 13.51 -0.24
N ALA A 491 -7.06 14.34 0.60
CA ALA A 491 -6.88 15.79 0.57
C ALA A 491 -5.42 16.22 0.77
N GLY A 492 -4.64 15.50 1.56
CA GLY A 492 -3.21 15.73 1.73
C GLY A 492 -2.40 15.58 0.44
N LEU A 493 -2.79 14.64 -0.43
CA LEU A 493 -2.16 14.46 -1.74
C LEU A 493 -2.51 15.60 -2.69
N VAL A 494 -3.78 16.04 -2.68
CA VAL A 494 -4.24 17.17 -3.49
C VAL A 494 -3.59 18.48 -3.05
N LEU A 495 -3.39 18.65 -1.73
CA LEU A 495 -2.65 19.77 -1.15
C LEU A 495 -1.20 19.80 -1.64
N TYR A 496 -0.49 18.66 -1.54
CA TYR A 496 0.85 18.51 -2.09
C TYR A 496 0.91 18.93 -3.57
N TRP A 497 -0.04 18.45 -4.39
CA TRP A 497 -0.05 18.76 -5.82
C TRP A 497 -0.32 20.25 -6.08
N THR A 498 -1.24 20.84 -5.35
CA THR A 498 -1.57 22.27 -5.46
C THR A 498 -0.37 23.15 -5.15
N VAL A 499 0.30 22.91 -4.01
CA VAL A 499 1.52 23.63 -3.60
C VAL A 499 2.65 23.41 -4.61
N SER A 500 2.77 22.20 -5.11
CA SER A 500 3.74 21.78 -6.12
C SER A 500 3.55 22.55 -7.45
N ASN A 501 2.30 22.73 -7.90
CA ASN A 501 1.97 23.53 -9.10
C ASN A 501 2.30 25.01 -8.89
N LEU A 502 1.92 25.59 -7.73
CA LEU A 502 2.22 26.99 -7.40
C LEU A 502 3.73 27.26 -7.41
N PHE A 503 4.50 26.37 -6.79
CA PHE A 503 5.96 26.47 -6.83
C PHE A 503 6.51 26.36 -8.25
N GLY A 504 6.01 25.44 -9.06
CA GLY A 504 6.40 25.26 -10.46
C GLY A 504 6.10 26.50 -11.31
N ILE A 505 4.97 27.17 -11.08
CA ILE A 505 4.61 28.45 -11.71
C ILE A 505 5.63 29.54 -11.33
N ALA A 506 5.92 29.70 -10.04
CA ALA A 506 6.89 30.66 -9.54
C ALA A 506 8.30 30.40 -10.12
N GLN A 507 8.75 29.14 -10.08
CA GLN A 507 10.03 28.70 -10.64
C GLN A 507 10.14 29.03 -12.12
N MET A 508 9.11 28.73 -12.91
CA MET A 508 9.12 29.02 -14.34
C MET A 508 9.18 30.52 -14.63
N GLN A 509 8.49 31.34 -13.84
CA GLN A 509 8.55 32.82 -14.01
C GLN A 509 9.95 33.37 -13.68
N ILE A 510 10.59 32.87 -12.62
CA ILE A 510 11.97 33.25 -12.25
C ILE A 510 12.93 32.88 -13.38
N ILE A 511 12.89 31.64 -13.86
CA ILE A 511 13.77 31.18 -14.94
C ILE A 511 13.54 31.99 -16.22
N LYS A 512 12.29 32.31 -16.53
CA LYS A 512 11.94 33.12 -17.73
C LYS A 512 12.48 34.54 -17.65
N ARG A 513 12.55 35.15 -16.47
CA ARG A 513 13.14 36.47 -16.24
C ARG A 513 14.67 36.44 -16.33
N THR A 514 15.32 35.39 -15.81
CA THR A 514 16.77 35.25 -15.79
C THR A 514 17.36 34.73 -17.12
N SER A 515 16.52 34.18 -18.02
CA SER A 515 16.93 33.70 -19.36
C SER A 515 16.65 34.69 -20.48
N LYS A 516 16.21 35.92 -20.15
CA LYS A 516 16.20 37.06 -21.07
C LYS A 516 17.58 37.65 -21.19
#